data_334674cca1fabbdda9910ba58e4399da
#
_entry.id   334674cca1fabbdda9910ba58e4399da
#
_cell.length_a   1.000
_cell.length_b   1.000
_cell.length_c   1.000
_cell.angle_alpha   90.00
_cell.angle_beta   90.00
_cell.angle_gamma   90.00
#
_symmetry.space_group_name_H-M   'P 1'
#
loop_
_entity.id
_entity.type
_entity.pdbx_description
1 polymer ?
#
loop_
_entity_poly.entity_id
_entity_poly.type
_entity_poly.pdbx_seq_one_letter_code
_entity_poly.pdbx_strand_id
1 'polypeptide(L)'
;MQVIFQSGGLGTRLYPETLNKPKCFLKINNKTIFNYQYSELKKYNLHKKLIIITNKKHEQHFINFFKKKHNKPKIISEDPIWGSGGSMIKNKKFFQKKFILIYSDIFFKINFKKFINFKKDKNKIICHKSNHVFDSDTIFFDKNNRITKIFSKKEKIKLSNISLSGIYFLNKNIFNKLRLKKIDMANIIKKKIKNKVIYSYYSSEEFFDFGTKKRLLKLKKEKFNKIKKKLAFIIDRDGTMIDEKNYVNSIRKIKFLKDFLFFFKQLKKFNPLIICITNQSGISKGFITYKQIHKLHKFLNLKLQKKLKLNIDVFYICPHFPEKGFKGEVKKYKIKCSCRKPQSSLFKLANKNYNLNTAKIYNIGNNISDMVPGIKTNIKNNILVNRTLKNNIII
;
A
#
# COMPACT_ATOMS: atom_id res chain seq x y z
N MET A 1 4.75 20.90 12.39
CA MET A 1 4.77 19.45 12.64
C MET A 1 6.22 19.01 12.78
N GLN A 2 6.55 18.25 13.84
CA GLN A 2 7.88 17.70 14.05
C GLN A 2 8.10 16.50 13.13
N VAL A 3 9.32 16.37 12.59
CA VAL A 3 9.75 15.20 11.81
C VAL A 3 10.93 14.54 12.49
N ILE A 4 10.85 13.23 12.65
CA ILE A 4 11.94 12.37 13.11
C ILE A 4 12.47 11.63 11.87
N PHE A 5 13.68 11.93 11.45
CA PHE A 5 14.35 11.28 10.33
C PHE A 5 15.32 10.24 10.87
N GLN A 6 15.03 8.97 10.61
CA GLN A 6 15.77 7.87 11.18
C GLN A 6 16.77 7.26 10.19
N SER A 7 18.05 7.37 10.50
CA SER A 7 19.19 6.92 9.69
C SER A 7 20.20 6.09 10.49
N GLY A 8 19.75 5.32 11.47
CA GLY A 8 20.63 4.54 12.36
C GLY A 8 21.26 3.28 11.74
N GLY A 9 20.74 2.79 10.60
CA GLY A 9 21.21 1.56 9.99
C GLY A 9 22.57 1.66 9.31
N LEU A 10 23.45 0.66 9.48
CA LEU A 10 24.79 0.61 8.88
C LEU A 10 24.80 0.43 7.35
N GLY A 11 23.71 -0.04 6.76
CA GLY A 11 23.62 -0.17 5.30
C GLY A 11 24.38 -1.35 4.69
N THR A 12 24.72 -2.38 5.48
CA THR A 12 25.59 -3.50 5.07
C THR A 12 25.23 -4.18 3.74
N ARG A 13 23.94 -4.22 3.37
CA ARG A 13 23.48 -4.77 2.07
C ARG A 13 23.92 -3.93 0.85
N LEU A 14 24.44 -2.74 1.08
CA LEU A 14 24.92 -1.81 0.05
C LEU A 14 26.45 -1.63 0.08
N TYR A 15 27.18 -2.44 0.85
CA TYR A 15 28.63 -2.39 0.84
C TYR A 15 29.18 -2.70 -0.57
N PRO A 16 30.26 -2.03 -0.97
CA PRO A 16 31.10 -1.05 -0.22
C PRO A 16 30.55 0.39 -0.19
N GLU A 17 29.51 0.73 -0.97
CA GLU A 17 29.04 2.12 -1.17
C GLU A 17 28.64 2.83 0.13
N THR A 18 28.25 2.07 1.16
CA THR A 18 27.82 2.59 2.47
C THR A 18 28.81 2.31 3.60
N LEU A 19 30.04 1.91 3.28
CA LEU A 19 31.06 1.62 4.30
C LEU A 19 31.33 2.86 5.18
N ASN A 20 31.47 4.03 4.56
CA ASN A 20 31.84 5.29 5.22
C ASN A 20 30.74 6.37 5.18
N LYS A 21 29.53 6.06 4.73
CA LYS A 21 28.42 7.04 4.65
C LYS A 21 27.06 6.37 4.82
N PRO A 22 26.06 7.08 5.38
CA PRO A 22 24.72 6.54 5.49
C PRO A 22 24.07 6.40 4.11
N LYS A 23 23.17 5.44 3.95
CA LYS A 23 22.47 5.13 2.69
C LYS A 23 21.92 6.37 1.99
N CYS A 24 21.31 7.29 2.72
CA CYS A 24 20.71 8.50 2.15
C CYS A 24 21.72 9.49 1.60
N PHE A 25 23.01 9.33 1.88
CA PHE A 25 24.08 10.13 1.25
C PHE A 25 24.63 9.52 -0.05
N LEU A 26 24.11 8.38 -0.50
CA LEU A 26 24.38 7.89 -1.84
C LEU A 26 23.83 8.87 -2.88
N LYS A 27 24.56 9.04 -4.00
CA LYS A 27 24.21 10.02 -5.04
C LYS A 27 23.34 9.42 -6.14
N ILE A 28 22.40 10.23 -6.62
CA ILE A 28 21.61 10.03 -7.83
C ILE A 28 21.67 11.35 -8.60
N ASN A 29 22.11 11.31 -9.86
CA ASN A 29 22.22 12.50 -10.70
C ASN A 29 22.96 13.64 -9.96
N ASN A 30 24.15 13.37 -9.44
CA ASN A 30 25.05 14.27 -8.72
C ASN A 30 24.51 14.85 -7.38
N LYS A 31 23.29 14.54 -6.97
CA LYS A 31 22.73 14.94 -5.68
C LYS A 31 22.56 13.73 -4.76
N THR A 32 22.78 13.92 -3.46
CA THR A 32 22.51 12.85 -2.50
C THR A 32 21.00 12.58 -2.41
N ILE A 33 20.62 11.35 -2.07
CA ILE A 33 19.21 11.02 -1.84
C ILE A 33 18.65 11.89 -0.71
N PHE A 34 19.46 12.21 0.30
CA PHE A 34 19.07 13.11 1.38
C PHE A 34 18.71 14.52 0.89
N ASN A 35 19.41 15.04 -0.14
CA ASN A 35 19.02 16.31 -0.76
C ASN A 35 17.60 16.29 -1.31
N TYR A 36 17.21 15.19 -1.99
CA TYR A 36 15.84 15.02 -2.50
C TYR A 36 14.84 14.92 -1.37
N GLN A 37 15.11 14.08 -0.35
CA GLN A 37 14.25 13.91 0.82
C GLN A 37 14.07 15.24 1.57
N TYR A 38 15.13 15.96 1.81
CA TYR A 38 15.11 17.27 2.49
C TYR A 38 14.34 18.32 1.66
N SER A 39 14.49 18.33 0.33
CA SER A 39 13.73 19.21 -0.57
C SER A 39 12.23 18.90 -0.51
N GLU A 40 11.83 17.62 -0.44
CA GLU A 40 10.42 17.28 -0.25
C GLU A 40 9.87 17.77 1.09
N LEU A 41 10.64 17.67 2.18
CA LEU A 41 10.25 18.21 3.48
C LEU A 41 10.12 19.74 3.45
N LYS A 42 11.00 20.45 2.71
CA LYS A 42 10.93 21.91 2.54
C LYS A 42 9.64 22.37 1.89
N LYS A 43 9.14 21.68 0.87
CA LYS A 43 7.86 22.00 0.18
C LYS A 43 6.67 22.13 1.12
N TYR A 44 6.71 21.42 2.25
CA TYR A 44 5.61 21.38 3.23
C TYR A 44 5.98 22.02 4.57
N ASN A 45 7.09 22.78 4.62
CA ASN A 45 7.64 23.38 5.86
C ASN A 45 7.92 22.38 7.00
N LEU A 46 8.11 21.10 6.67
CA LEU A 46 8.36 20.02 7.63
C LEU A 46 9.82 19.98 8.11
N HIS A 47 10.73 20.62 7.39
CA HIS A 47 12.16 20.73 7.72
C HIS A 47 12.45 21.61 8.95
N LYS A 48 11.52 22.52 9.34
CA LYS A 48 11.73 23.49 10.42
C LYS A 48 11.84 22.86 11.83
N LYS A 49 11.21 21.69 12.05
CA LYS A 49 11.25 20.95 13.32
C LYS A 49 11.77 19.54 13.10
N LEU A 50 12.95 19.43 12.50
CA LEU A 50 13.59 18.16 12.15
C LEU A 50 14.49 17.68 13.29
N ILE A 51 14.33 16.39 13.65
CA ILE A 51 15.29 15.65 14.48
C ILE A 51 15.85 14.53 13.60
N ILE A 52 17.15 14.35 13.61
CA ILE A 52 17.82 13.26 12.90
C ILE A 52 18.37 12.31 13.96
N ILE A 53 17.99 11.03 13.86
CA ILE A 53 18.57 9.97 14.68
C ILE A 53 19.43 9.12 13.76
N THR A 54 20.73 9.07 14.06
CA THR A 54 21.72 8.40 13.22
C THR A 54 22.65 7.50 14.03
N ASN A 55 23.45 6.68 13.37
CA ASN A 55 24.59 6.01 14.00
C ASN A 55 25.72 7.02 14.24
N LYS A 56 26.46 6.87 15.34
CA LYS A 56 27.61 7.72 15.68
C LYS A 56 28.62 7.81 14.53
N LYS A 57 28.92 6.72 13.86
CA LYS A 57 29.81 6.65 12.69
C LYS A 57 29.39 7.58 11.54
N HIS A 58 28.09 7.89 11.42
CA HIS A 58 27.53 8.66 10.32
C HIS A 58 27.12 10.09 10.68
N GLU A 59 27.27 10.49 11.92
CA GLU A 59 26.83 11.79 12.46
C GLU A 59 27.41 12.97 11.67
N GLN A 60 28.70 12.92 11.40
CA GLN A 60 29.44 14.02 10.74
C GLN A 60 28.90 14.36 9.36
N HIS A 61 28.33 13.38 8.62
CA HIS A 61 27.70 13.65 7.32
C HIS A 61 26.52 14.61 7.44
N PHE A 62 25.71 14.44 8.47
CA PHE A 62 24.56 15.33 8.72
C PHE A 62 25.01 16.69 9.24
N ILE A 63 25.98 16.75 10.14
CA ILE A 63 26.57 18.02 10.62
C ILE A 63 27.08 18.83 9.43
N ASN A 64 27.88 18.23 8.57
CA ASN A 64 28.44 18.89 7.37
C ASN A 64 27.34 19.36 6.40
N PHE A 65 26.27 18.55 6.21
CA PHE A 65 25.14 18.92 5.35
C PHE A 65 24.43 20.20 5.84
N PHE A 66 24.34 20.39 7.16
CA PHE A 66 23.66 21.53 7.76
C PHE A 66 24.58 22.69 8.14
N LYS A 67 25.90 22.56 7.99
CA LYS A 67 26.88 23.57 8.41
C LYS A 67 26.53 24.99 7.90
N LYS A 68 26.13 25.11 6.63
CA LYS A 68 25.80 26.39 5.96
C LYS A 68 24.26 26.64 5.88
N LYS A 69 23.43 26.00 6.69
CA LYS A 69 21.98 26.19 6.67
C LYS A 69 21.48 26.88 7.93
N HIS A 70 20.55 27.82 7.78
CA HIS A 70 19.95 28.53 8.91
C HIS A 70 19.20 27.59 9.88
N ASN A 71 18.37 26.66 9.35
CA ASN A 71 17.64 25.70 10.16
C ASN A 71 18.49 24.45 10.40
N LYS A 72 19.17 24.36 11.54
CA LYS A 72 19.94 23.19 11.95
C LYS A 72 19.02 22.23 12.73
N PRO A 73 18.90 20.97 12.34
CA PRO A 73 18.15 19.98 13.09
C PRO A 73 18.88 19.59 14.38
N LYS A 74 18.12 19.05 15.34
CA LYS A 74 18.74 18.30 16.43
C LYS A 74 19.22 16.97 15.87
N ILE A 75 20.53 16.68 15.99
CA ILE A 75 21.11 15.40 15.61
C ILE A 75 21.31 14.59 16.89
N ILE A 76 20.88 13.35 16.89
CA ILE A 76 21.04 12.39 17.98
C ILE A 76 21.77 11.19 17.40
N SER A 77 22.97 10.95 17.89
CA SER A 77 23.76 9.76 17.51
C SER A 77 23.56 8.63 18.50
N GLU A 78 23.50 7.41 17.99
CA GLU A 78 23.29 6.19 18.77
C GLU A 78 24.43 5.21 18.55
N ASP A 79 24.96 4.72 19.67
CA ASP A 79 25.86 3.58 19.75
C ASP A 79 25.64 2.93 21.13
N PRO A 80 25.20 1.66 21.21
CA PRO A 80 24.80 0.77 20.13
C PRO A 80 23.45 1.12 19.47
N ILE A 81 23.17 0.45 18.34
CA ILE A 81 21.94 0.62 17.57
C ILE A 81 20.79 -0.19 18.21
N TRP A 82 19.66 0.46 18.50
CA TRP A 82 18.50 -0.14 19.15
C TRP A 82 17.43 -0.70 18.19
N GLY A 83 17.66 -0.64 16.86
CA GLY A 83 16.64 -0.91 15.85
C GLY A 83 15.65 0.25 15.70
N SER A 84 14.81 0.18 14.66
CA SER A 84 13.93 1.31 14.31
C SER A 84 12.91 1.68 15.38
N GLY A 85 12.42 0.72 16.14
CA GLY A 85 11.46 0.96 17.22
C GLY A 85 12.12 1.25 18.57
N GLY A 86 13.22 0.56 18.88
CA GLY A 86 13.96 0.76 20.13
C GLY A 86 14.56 2.16 20.21
N SER A 87 15.10 2.66 19.11
CA SER A 87 15.55 4.03 18.95
C SER A 87 14.44 5.05 19.25
N MET A 88 13.20 4.80 18.80
CA MET A 88 12.06 5.66 19.13
C MET A 88 11.72 5.63 20.63
N ILE A 89 11.79 4.47 21.27
CA ILE A 89 11.53 4.34 22.71
C ILE A 89 12.59 5.10 23.51
N LYS A 90 13.89 4.94 23.16
CA LYS A 90 15.02 5.58 23.81
C LYS A 90 14.92 7.11 23.77
N ASN A 91 14.57 7.64 22.61
CA ASN A 91 14.60 9.07 22.35
C ASN A 91 13.24 9.77 22.49
N LYS A 92 12.21 9.08 23.00
CA LYS A 92 10.84 9.61 23.12
C LYS A 92 10.75 10.94 23.89
N LYS A 93 11.68 11.24 24.79
CA LYS A 93 11.70 12.50 25.55
C LYS A 93 11.80 13.74 24.65
N PHE A 94 12.45 13.64 23.49
CA PHE A 94 12.63 14.73 22.52
C PHE A 94 11.44 14.90 21.56
N PHE A 95 10.46 14.00 21.58
CA PHE A 95 9.36 14.01 20.62
C PHE A 95 8.19 14.86 21.12
N GLN A 96 7.61 15.63 20.21
CA GLN A 96 6.34 16.30 20.43
C GLN A 96 5.19 15.29 20.58
N LYS A 97 4.04 15.74 21.08
CA LYS A 97 2.82 14.90 21.24
C LYS A 97 2.46 14.16 19.95
N LYS A 98 2.65 14.82 18.80
CA LYS A 98 2.42 14.27 17.46
C LYS A 98 3.62 14.58 16.56
N PHE A 99 4.06 13.60 15.79
CA PHE A 99 5.21 13.73 14.89
C PHE A 99 5.11 12.79 13.69
N ILE A 100 5.93 13.06 12.67
CA ILE A 100 6.12 12.18 11.52
C ILE A 100 7.46 11.47 11.68
N LEU A 101 7.48 10.14 11.61
CA LEU A 101 8.68 9.34 11.52
C LEU A 101 8.93 8.99 10.04
N ILE A 102 10.16 9.17 9.57
CA ILE A 102 10.59 8.87 8.20
C ILE A 102 11.89 8.07 8.25
N TYR A 103 11.92 6.93 7.56
CA TYR A 103 13.16 6.17 7.37
C TYR A 103 14.03 6.75 6.25
N SER A 104 15.34 6.71 6.45
CA SER A 104 16.29 7.28 5.51
C SER A 104 16.50 6.48 4.22
N ASP A 105 16.11 5.20 4.20
CA ASP A 105 16.33 4.28 3.06
C ASP A 105 15.16 4.23 2.07
N ILE A 106 14.34 5.27 2.07
CA ILE A 106 13.21 5.45 1.16
C ILE A 106 13.35 6.75 0.36
N PHE A 107 13.14 6.66 -0.94
CA PHE A 107 12.92 7.82 -1.80
C PHE A 107 11.43 8.02 -1.98
N PHE A 108 10.94 9.25 -1.80
CA PHE A 108 9.51 9.54 -1.83
C PHE A 108 9.23 10.91 -2.47
N LYS A 109 8.12 10.99 -3.18
CA LYS A 109 7.43 12.22 -3.58
C LYS A 109 5.97 12.06 -3.22
N ILE A 110 5.54 12.58 -2.08
CA ILE A 110 4.21 12.39 -1.53
C ILE A 110 3.54 13.69 -1.15
N ASN A 111 2.23 13.74 -1.21
CA ASN A 111 1.48 14.89 -0.73
C ASN A 111 1.31 14.81 0.80
N PHE A 112 2.28 15.37 1.54
CA PHE A 112 2.23 15.41 3.01
C PHE A 112 1.00 16.14 3.55
N LYS A 113 0.46 17.16 2.86
CA LYS A 113 -0.76 17.86 3.28
C LYS A 113 -1.96 16.91 3.30
N LYS A 114 -2.14 16.10 2.24
CA LYS A 114 -3.19 15.06 2.20
C LYS A 114 -2.97 14.00 3.27
N PHE A 115 -1.73 13.52 3.44
CA PHE A 115 -1.40 12.51 4.45
C PHE A 115 -1.69 13.01 5.87
N ILE A 116 -1.25 14.21 6.23
CA ILE A 116 -1.46 14.79 7.57
C ILE A 116 -2.95 14.93 7.86
N ASN A 117 -3.74 15.40 6.88
CA ASN A 117 -5.18 15.65 7.05
C ASN A 117 -6.03 14.36 7.00
N PHE A 118 -5.52 13.28 6.40
CA PHE A 118 -6.21 12.01 6.41
C PHE A 118 -6.37 11.49 7.84
N LYS A 119 -7.61 11.13 8.26
CA LYS A 119 -7.87 10.72 9.65
C LYS A 119 -7.11 11.60 10.65
N LYS A 120 -7.43 12.90 10.66
CA LYS A 120 -6.76 13.93 11.47
C LYS A 120 -6.48 13.43 12.89
N ASP A 121 -5.27 13.68 13.38
CA ASP A 121 -4.82 13.36 14.75
C ASP A 121 -4.74 11.87 15.12
N LYS A 122 -5.04 10.95 14.22
CA LYS A 122 -4.94 9.51 14.47
C LYS A 122 -3.58 8.96 14.02
N ASN A 123 -3.11 7.89 14.69
CA ASN A 123 -1.95 7.13 14.21
C ASN A 123 -2.23 6.57 12.83
N LYS A 124 -1.32 6.81 11.90
CA LYS A 124 -1.45 6.34 10.52
C LYS A 124 -0.10 6.10 9.87
N ILE A 125 -0.09 5.22 8.90
CA ILE A 125 1.13 4.79 8.22
C ILE A 125 0.89 4.90 6.73
N ILE A 126 1.86 5.42 5.99
CA ILE A 126 1.83 5.36 4.54
C ILE A 126 2.11 3.92 4.13
N CYS A 127 1.30 3.41 3.24
CA CYS A 127 1.49 2.13 2.60
C CYS A 127 1.44 2.27 1.08
N HIS A 128 2.06 1.33 0.39
CA HIS A 128 2.13 1.30 -1.06
C HIS A 128 2.17 -0.14 -1.58
N LYS A 129 1.87 -0.33 -2.86
CA LYS A 129 2.08 -1.62 -3.50
C LYS A 129 3.58 -1.90 -3.64
N SER A 130 4.04 -3.00 -3.04
CA SER A 130 5.44 -3.42 -3.08
C SER A 130 5.75 -4.28 -4.31
N ASN A 131 6.94 -4.11 -4.88
CA ASN A 131 7.52 -4.98 -5.91
C ASN A 131 8.32 -6.15 -5.31
N HIS A 132 8.51 -6.17 -3.99
CA HIS A 132 9.36 -7.11 -3.25
C HIS A 132 8.72 -7.51 -1.93
N VAL A 133 7.52 -8.06 -2.01
CA VAL A 133 6.67 -8.42 -0.84
C VAL A 133 7.35 -9.35 0.15
N PHE A 134 8.22 -10.25 -0.31
CA PHE A 134 8.91 -11.21 0.56
C PHE A 134 9.99 -10.57 1.44
N ASP A 135 10.44 -9.37 1.09
CA ASP A 135 11.45 -8.60 1.83
C ASP A 135 10.84 -7.36 2.51
N SER A 136 9.53 -7.32 2.60
CA SER A 136 8.77 -6.20 3.17
C SER A 136 7.75 -6.67 4.19
N ASP A 137 7.49 -5.82 5.19
CA ASP A 137 6.34 -5.99 6.08
C ASP A 137 5.08 -5.58 5.33
N THR A 138 4.14 -6.53 5.15
CA THR A 138 2.90 -6.31 4.40
C THR A 138 1.70 -6.23 5.34
N ILE A 139 0.64 -5.55 4.89
CA ILE A 139 -0.54 -5.27 5.73
C ILE A 139 -1.84 -5.65 5.06
N PHE A 140 -2.84 -5.98 5.89
CA PHE A 140 -4.25 -5.86 5.55
C PHE A 140 -4.88 -4.70 6.30
N PHE A 141 -5.88 -4.07 5.70
CA PHE A 141 -6.71 -3.05 6.32
C PHE A 141 -8.18 -3.21 5.88
N ASP A 142 -9.09 -2.76 6.72
CA ASP A 142 -10.53 -2.82 6.47
C ASP A 142 -11.04 -1.68 5.56
N LYS A 143 -12.35 -1.67 5.28
CA LYS A 143 -13.02 -0.63 4.48
C LYS A 143 -12.87 0.80 5.04
N ASN A 144 -12.56 0.93 6.32
CA ASN A 144 -12.32 2.20 7.00
C ASN A 144 -10.83 2.57 7.08
N ASN A 145 -9.97 1.82 6.38
CA ASN A 145 -8.50 1.93 6.37
C ASN A 145 -7.86 1.61 7.73
N ARG A 146 -8.51 0.88 8.62
CA ARG A 146 -7.88 0.40 9.85
C ARG A 146 -7.01 -0.79 9.54
N ILE A 147 -5.75 -0.77 9.97
CA ILE A 147 -4.85 -1.91 9.81
C ILE A 147 -5.35 -3.05 10.70
N THR A 148 -5.66 -4.19 10.10
CA THR A 148 -6.20 -5.37 10.77
C THR A 148 -5.16 -6.45 10.99
N LYS A 149 -4.15 -6.53 10.11
CA LYS A 149 -3.07 -7.52 10.21
C LYS A 149 -1.78 -7.02 9.58
N ILE A 150 -0.66 -7.41 10.18
CA ILE A 150 0.70 -7.17 9.65
C ILE A 150 1.40 -8.52 9.51
N PHE A 151 1.93 -8.77 8.34
CA PHE A 151 2.80 -9.90 8.05
C PHE A 151 4.25 -9.41 8.03
N SER A 152 5.06 -9.99 8.91
CA SER A 152 6.47 -9.66 8.99
C SER A 152 7.21 -10.08 7.71
N LYS A 153 8.24 -9.34 7.32
CA LYS A 153 9.19 -9.72 6.26
C LYS A 153 9.77 -11.13 6.42
N LYS A 154 9.79 -11.68 7.63
CA LYS A 154 10.24 -13.03 7.93
C LYS A 154 9.22 -14.13 7.63
N GLU A 155 7.94 -13.80 7.42
CA GLU A 155 6.90 -14.79 7.14
C GLU A 155 6.99 -15.26 5.68
N LYS A 156 7.03 -16.59 5.46
CA LYS A 156 7.18 -17.21 4.13
C LYS A 156 5.95 -16.98 3.22
N ILE A 157 4.77 -16.87 3.80
CA ILE A 157 3.51 -16.69 3.06
C ILE A 157 3.05 -15.24 3.16
N LYS A 158 2.96 -14.57 2.02
CA LYS A 158 2.47 -13.19 1.92
C LYS A 158 1.12 -13.18 1.20
N LEU A 159 0.08 -12.77 1.92
CA LEU A 159 -1.29 -12.70 1.39
C LEU A 159 -1.65 -11.30 0.91
N SER A 160 -0.78 -10.32 1.09
CA SER A 160 -0.97 -8.93 0.66
C SER A 160 0.28 -8.42 -0.05
N ASN A 161 0.08 -7.63 -1.11
CA ASN A 161 1.14 -6.91 -1.80
C ASN A 161 1.30 -5.47 -1.29
N ILE A 162 0.48 -5.05 -0.33
CA ILE A 162 0.55 -3.71 0.24
C ILE A 162 1.53 -3.72 1.41
N SER A 163 2.58 -2.93 1.30
CA SER A 163 3.67 -2.86 2.28
C SER A 163 3.68 -1.53 3.03
N LEU A 164 4.21 -1.57 4.24
CA LEU A 164 4.55 -0.38 5.00
C LEU A 164 5.69 0.36 4.30
N SER A 165 5.57 1.69 4.23
CA SER A 165 6.52 2.52 3.50
C SER A 165 7.72 2.99 4.33
N GLY A 166 7.63 2.91 5.65
CA GLY A 166 8.61 3.55 6.54
C GLY A 166 8.31 5.03 6.83
N ILE A 167 7.11 5.52 6.49
CA ILE A 167 6.61 6.85 6.87
C ILE A 167 5.38 6.69 7.76
N TYR A 168 5.45 7.27 8.96
CA TYR A 168 4.43 7.13 10.00
C TYR A 168 4.05 8.50 10.53
N PHE A 169 2.76 8.73 10.77
CA PHE A 169 2.27 9.82 11.60
C PHE A 169 1.83 9.21 12.93
N LEU A 170 2.48 9.58 14.01
CA LEU A 170 2.30 8.91 15.30
C LEU A 170 2.02 9.91 16.43
N ASN A 171 1.19 9.47 17.38
CA ASN A 171 1.11 10.06 18.68
C ASN A 171 2.17 9.44 19.59
N LYS A 172 2.90 10.27 20.36
CA LYS A 172 3.95 9.85 21.29
C LYS A 172 3.49 8.76 22.27
N ASN A 173 2.20 8.76 22.63
CA ASN A 173 1.61 7.79 23.53
C ASN A 173 1.59 6.33 23.00
N ILE A 174 1.94 6.12 21.70
CA ILE A 174 2.11 4.76 21.15
C ILE A 174 3.25 4.01 21.86
N PHE A 175 4.22 4.73 22.43
CA PHE A 175 5.37 4.18 23.14
C PHE A 175 5.13 4.00 24.64
N ASN A 176 3.96 4.39 25.16
CA ASN A 176 3.65 4.21 26.58
C ASN A 176 3.66 2.72 26.96
N LYS A 177 4.15 2.42 28.17
CA LYS A 177 4.30 1.06 28.69
C LYS A 177 5.20 0.16 27.86
N LEU A 178 6.09 0.71 27.01
CA LEU A 178 7.11 -0.04 26.29
C LEU A 178 8.46 0.10 27.02
N ARG A 179 9.07 -1.04 27.34
CA ARG A 179 10.43 -1.10 27.85
C ARG A 179 11.44 -0.94 26.72
N LEU A 180 12.59 -0.32 27.01
CA LEU A 180 13.67 -0.18 26.05
C LEU A 180 14.24 -1.55 25.70
N LYS A 181 14.27 -1.87 24.41
CA LYS A 181 14.92 -3.07 23.88
C LYS A 181 15.15 -2.90 22.38
N LYS A 182 16.03 -3.73 21.82
CA LYS A 182 16.28 -3.78 20.39
C LYS A 182 15.04 -4.36 19.68
N ILE A 183 14.29 -3.51 18.96
CA ILE A 183 13.05 -3.87 18.29
C ILE A 183 12.81 -3.00 17.06
N ASP A 184 12.20 -3.57 16.02
CA ASP A 184 11.75 -2.82 14.85
C ASP A 184 10.38 -2.17 15.07
N MET A 185 10.15 -1.01 14.42
CA MET A 185 8.89 -0.26 14.53
C MET A 185 7.68 -1.08 14.06
N ALA A 186 7.83 -1.88 12.99
CA ALA A 186 6.78 -2.78 12.52
C ALA A 186 6.29 -3.75 13.61
N ASN A 187 7.19 -4.25 14.47
CA ASN A 187 6.83 -5.11 15.60
C ASN A 187 6.07 -4.34 16.70
N ILE A 188 6.42 -3.07 16.93
CA ILE A 188 5.65 -2.20 17.85
C ILE A 188 4.24 -2.02 17.29
N ILE A 189 4.10 -1.67 16.01
CA ILE A 189 2.80 -1.50 15.36
C ILE A 189 2.00 -2.80 15.41
N LYS A 190 2.60 -3.96 15.08
CA LYS A 190 1.95 -5.28 15.16
C LYS A 190 1.36 -5.59 16.54
N LYS A 191 2.05 -5.18 17.61
CA LYS A 191 1.54 -5.31 18.98
C LYS A 191 0.42 -4.33 19.27
N LYS A 192 0.55 -3.08 18.81
CA LYS A 192 -0.39 -2.01 19.14
C LYS A 192 -1.72 -2.07 18.38
N ILE A 193 -1.77 -2.66 17.17
CA ILE A 193 -3.05 -2.81 16.43
C ILE A 193 -4.07 -3.68 17.16
N LYS A 194 -3.66 -4.51 18.11
CA LYS A 194 -4.60 -5.26 18.97
C LYS A 194 -5.46 -4.36 19.85
N ASN A 195 -4.87 -3.27 20.37
CA ASN A 195 -5.47 -2.40 21.39
C ASN A 195 -5.60 -0.94 20.96
N LYS A 196 -5.06 -0.54 19.82
CA LYS A 196 -5.11 0.83 19.28
C LYS A 196 -5.43 0.82 17.81
N VAL A 197 -6.32 1.72 17.40
CA VAL A 197 -6.65 1.89 15.98
C VAL A 197 -5.50 2.63 15.28
N ILE A 198 -4.90 1.98 14.30
CA ILE A 198 -3.87 2.54 13.42
C ILE A 198 -4.39 2.45 11.99
N TYR A 199 -4.31 3.56 11.27
CA TYR A 199 -4.84 3.65 9.90
C TYR A 199 -3.74 3.48 8.86
N SER A 200 -4.09 2.88 7.74
CA SER A 200 -3.28 2.87 6.53
C SER A 200 -3.68 4.04 5.63
N TYR A 201 -2.70 4.77 5.12
CA TYR A 201 -2.86 5.74 4.04
C TYR A 201 -2.17 5.19 2.80
N TYR A 202 -2.95 4.73 1.82
CA TYR A 202 -2.37 4.22 0.58
C TYR A 202 -1.87 5.40 -0.27
N SER A 203 -0.59 5.36 -0.63
CA SER A 203 0.00 6.30 -1.59
C SER A 203 0.15 5.63 -2.95
N SER A 204 -0.51 6.19 -3.96
CA SER A 204 -0.29 5.86 -5.37
C SER A 204 0.89 6.64 -5.97
N GLU A 205 1.48 7.56 -5.20
CA GLU A 205 2.61 8.41 -5.60
C GLU A 205 3.93 7.62 -5.58
N GLU A 206 4.98 8.19 -6.14
CA GLU A 206 6.28 7.51 -6.27
C GLU A 206 6.91 7.22 -4.92
N PHE A 207 7.27 5.97 -4.75
CA PHE A 207 7.90 5.46 -3.56
C PHE A 207 8.91 4.36 -3.91
N PHE A 208 10.15 4.53 -3.47
CA PHE A 208 11.23 3.58 -3.75
C PHE A 208 12.02 3.26 -2.48
N ASP A 209 12.03 1.99 -2.10
CA ASP A 209 13.01 1.45 -1.17
C ASP A 209 14.30 1.17 -1.95
N PHE A 210 15.42 1.71 -1.51
CA PHE A 210 16.73 1.50 -2.11
C PHE A 210 17.70 0.72 -1.20
N GLY A 211 17.18 -0.08 -0.32
CA GLY A 211 17.95 -0.85 0.67
C GLY A 211 18.85 -1.97 0.14
N THR A 212 18.88 -2.22 -1.19
CA THR A 212 19.79 -3.21 -1.83
C THR A 212 20.40 -2.64 -3.11
N LYS A 213 21.56 -3.20 -3.58
CA LYS A 213 22.24 -2.77 -4.81
C LYS A 213 21.31 -2.77 -6.02
N LYS A 214 20.50 -3.84 -6.22
CA LYS A 214 19.52 -3.94 -7.31
C LYS A 214 18.49 -2.83 -7.27
N ARG A 215 17.97 -2.48 -6.10
CA ARG A 215 16.97 -1.41 -5.92
C ARG A 215 17.60 -0.03 -6.12
N LEU A 216 18.82 0.19 -5.62
CA LEU A 216 19.55 1.41 -5.82
C LEU A 216 19.85 1.64 -7.32
N LEU A 217 20.28 0.62 -8.05
CA LEU A 217 20.50 0.70 -9.50
C LEU A 217 19.21 1.02 -10.25
N LYS A 218 18.09 0.41 -9.85
CA LYS A 218 16.78 0.75 -10.41
C LYS A 218 16.43 2.21 -10.14
N LEU A 219 16.65 2.69 -8.92
CA LEU A 219 16.40 4.08 -8.55
C LEU A 219 17.25 5.05 -9.37
N LYS A 220 18.54 4.73 -9.63
CA LYS A 220 19.44 5.55 -10.49
C LYS A 220 18.98 5.66 -11.94
N LYS A 221 18.28 4.63 -12.47
CA LYS A 221 17.76 4.61 -13.85
C LYS A 221 16.45 5.38 -14.02
N GLU A 222 15.74 5.70 -12.93
CA GLU A 222 14.46 6.40 -13.00
C GLU A 222 14.67 7.90 -13.30
N LYS A 223 13.88 8.42 -14.24
CA LYS A 223 13.83 9.87 -14.54
C LYS A 223 12.85 10.55 -13.58
N PHE A 224 13.35 11.26 -12.56
CA PHE A 224 12.53 11.87 -11.49
C PHE A 224 11.83 13.19 -11.87
N ASN A 225 11.77 13.54 -13.15
CA ASN A 225 11.25 14.85 -13.56
C ASN A 225 9.73 15.00 -13.45
N LYS A 226 8.97 13.90 -13.36
CA LYS A 226 7.51 13.92 -13.20
C LYS A 226 7.07 12.87 -12.19
N ILE A 227 6.13 13.22 -11.29
CA ILE A 227 5.45 12.25 -10.41
C ILE A 227 4.63 11.32 -11.30
N LYS A 228 5.08 10.09 -11.46
CA LYS A 228 4.31 9.05 -12.15
C LYS A 228 3.30 8.48 -11.16
N LYS A 229 2.02 8.80 -11.32
CA LYS A 229 0.96 8.09 -10.59
C LYS A 229 0.83 6.67 -11.13
N LYS A 230 0.71 5.69 -10.24
CA LYS A 230 0.60 4.28 -10.63
C LYS A 230 -0.72 4.01 -11.35
N LEU A 231 -0.65 3.07 -12.31
CA LEU A 231 -1.84 2.51 -12.96
C LEU A 231 -2.66 1.70 -11.95
N ALA A 232 -3.98 1.73 -12.09
CA ALA A 232 -4.87 0.85 -11.38
C ALA A 232 -5.83 0.15 -12.35
N PHE A 233 -6.15 -1.11 -12.06
CA PHE A 233 -7.15 -1.87 -12.78
C PHE A 233 -8.26 -2.25 -11.82
N ILE A 234 -9.50 -1.90 -12.18
CA ILE A 234 -10.71 -2.39 -11.54
C ILE A 234 -11.27 -3.45 -12.47
N ILE A 235 -11.39 -4.68 -12.00
CA ILE A 235 -11.74 -5.82 -12.83
C ILE A 235 -12.90 -6.57 -12.17
N ASP A 236 -13.95 -6.89 -12.94
CA ASP A 236 -14.97 -7.81 -12.48
C ASP A 236 -14.42 -9.25 -12.37
N ARG A 237 -15.08 -10.09 -11.59
CA ARG A 237 -14.62 -11.46 -11.34
C ARG A 237 -15.25 -12.47 -12.29
N ASP A 238 -16.57 -12.62 -12.21
CA ASP A 238 -17.31 -13.67 -12.90
C ASP A 238 -17.55 -13.26 -14.37
N GLY A 239 -17.27 -14.15 -15.31
CA GLY A 239 -17.31 -13.80 -16.74
C GLY A 239 -16.15 -12.93 -17.26
N THR A 240 -15.33 -12.34 -16.36
CA THR A 240 -14.18 -11.50 -16.73
C THR A 240 -12.84 -12.17 -16.40
N MET A 241 -12.63 -12.54 -15.14
CA MET A 241 -11.42 -13.25 -14.70
C MET A 241 -11.56 -14.76 -14.76
N ILE A 242 -12.73 -15.23 -14.33
CA ILE A 242 -13.07 -16.66 -14.25
C ILE A 242 -14.36 -16.94 -15.03
N ASP A 243 -14.48 -18.18 -15.47
CA ASP A 243 -15.65 -18.67 -16.17
C ASP A 243 -16.91 -18.52 -15.29
N GLU A 244 -17.98 -17.95 -15.86
CA GLU A 244 -19.25 -17.69 -15.19
C GLU A 244 -20.15 -18.92 -15.36
N LYS A 245 -20.06 -19.85 -14.41
CA LYS A 245 -20.98 -21.00 -14.32
C LYS A 245 -21.77 -20.93 -13.05
N ASN A 246 -23.07 -20.66 -13.13
CA ASN A 246 -24.07 -20.77 -12.05
C ASN A 246 -23.49 -20.71 -10.63
N TYR A 247 -23.21 -19.54 -10.12
CA TYR A 247 -22.63 -19.26 -8.78
C TYR A 247 -21.39 -20.10 -8.43
N VAL A 248 -20.22 -19.51 -8.56
CA VAL A 248 -18.95 -20.13 -8.14
C VAL A 248 -18.92 -20.23 -6.61
N ASN A 249 -19.40 -21.33 -6.07
CA ASN A 249 -19.52 -21.59 -4.64
C ASN A 249 -18.46 -22.57 -4.10
N SER A 250 -17.64 -23.16 -4.96
CA SER A 250 -16.57 -24.06 -4.57
C SER A 250 -15.27 -23.78 -5.30
N ILE A 251 -14.14 -24.15 -4.70
CA ILE A 251 -12.79 -24.02 -5.27
C ILE A 251 -12.66 -24.82 -6.57
N ARG A 252 -13.35 -25.97 -6.68
CA ARG A 252 -13.33 -26.85 -7.86
C ARG A 252 -13.93 -26.18 -9.09
N LYS A 253 -14.87 -25.26 -8.92
CA LYS A 253 -15.53 -24.50 -10.00
C LYS A 253 -14.68 -23.35 -10.55
N ILE A 254 -13.53 -23.01 -9.93
CA ILE A 254 -12.69 -21.90 -10.37
C ILE A 254 -11.88 -22.33 -11.60
N LYS A 255 -12.27 -21.81 -12.75
CA LYS A 255 -11.56 -21.91 -14.01
C LYS A 255 -11.22 -20.52 -14.53
N PHE A 256 -9.92 -20.18 -14.62
CA PHE A 256 -9.50 -18.91 -15.19
C PHE A 256 -9.73 -18.91 -16.70
N LEU A 257 -10.14 -17.78 -17.22
CA LEU A 257 -10.24 -17.54 -18.65
C LEU A 257 -8.83 -17.36 -19.25
N LYS A 258 -8.60 -17.92 -20.42
CA LYS A 258 -7.27 -17.94 -21.07
C LYS A 258 -6.81 -16.53 -21.43
N ASP A 259 -7.69 -15.72 -22.02
CA ASP A 259 -7.47 -14.31 -22.38
C ASP A 259 -7.16 -13.44 -21.15
N PHE A 260 -7.89 -13.64 -20.05
CA PHE A 260 -7.58 -12.97 -18.78
C PHE A 260 -6.17 -13.33 -18.29
N LEU A 261 -5.77 -14.59 -18.30
CA LEU A 261 -4.43 -14.99 -17.87
C LEU A 261 -3.33 -14.38 -18.75
N PHE A 262 -3.55 -14.31 -20.07
CA PHE A 262 -2.64 -13.67 -21.00
C PHE A 262 -2.51 -12.18 -20.70
N PHE A 263 -3.62 -11.45 -20.64
CA PHE A 263 -3.67 -10.04 -20.26
C PHE A 263 -2.99 -9.78 -18.91
N PHE A 264 -3.36 -10.58 -17.90
CA PHE A 264 -2.86 -10.40 -16.52
C PHE A 264 -1.33 -10.59 -16.44
N LYS A 265 -0.76 -11.49 -17.26
CA LYS A 265 0.69 -11.68 -17.37
C LYS A 265 1.39 -10.42 -17.86
N GLN A 266 0.79 -9.68 -18.80
CA GLN A 266 1.37 -8.44 -19.34
C GLN A 266 1.39 -7.32 -18.30
N LEU A 267 0.46 -7.30 -17.35
CA LEU A 267 0.40 -6.29 -16.29
C LEU A 267 1.62 -6.33 -15.36
N LYS A 268 2.34 -7.45 -15.31
CA LYS A 268 3.50 -7.62 -14.42
C LYS A 268 4.56 -6.54 -14.60
N LYS A 269 4.82 -6.12 -15.85
CA LYS A 269 5.82 -5.08 -16.16
C LYS A 269 5.50 -3.70 -15.58
N PHE A 270 4.20 -3.40 -15.40
CA PHE A 270 3.73 -2.11 -14.88
C PHE A 270 3.53 -2.09 -13.38
N ASN A 271 3.42 -3.28 -12.75
CA ASN A 271 3.08 -3.43 -11.33
C ASN A 271 1.89 -2.55 -10.88
N PRO A 272 0.73 -2.60 -11.58
CA PRO A 272 -0.41 -1.77 -11.26
C PRO A 272 -1.08 -2.22 -9.96
N LEU A 273 -1.90 -1.35 -9.37
CA LEU A 273 -2.85 -1.78 -8.33
C LEU A 273 -4.01 -2.52 -9.01
N ILE A 274 -4.32 -3.73 -8.55
CA ILE A 274 -5.38 -4.57 -9.12
C ILE A 274 -6.48 -4.75 -8.09
N ILE A 275 -7.66 -4.24 -8.42
CA ILE A 275 -8.86 -4.23 -7.58
C ILE A 275 -9.92 -5.10 -8.26
N CYS A 276 -10.49 -6.05 -7.54
CA CYS A 276 -11.66 -6.77 -8.00
C CYS A 276 -12.93 -6.17 -7.37
N ILE A 277 -13.92 -5.82 -8.19
CA ILE A 277 -15.25 -5.37 -7.72
C ILE A 277 -16.31 -6.31 -8.30
N THR A 278 -16.95 -7.10 -7.45
CA THR A 278 -17.85 -8.17 -7.90
C THR A 278 -19.20 -8.19 -7.17
N ASN A 279 -20.28 -8.46 -7.92
CA ASN A 279 -21.60 -8.69 -7.39
C ASN A 279 -21.75 -10.18 -6.99
N GLN A 280 -21.97 -10.44 -5.70
CA GLN A 280 -22.05 -11.80 -5.16
C GLN A 280 -23.42 -12.05 -4.52
N SER A 281 -24.47 -12.02 -5.33
CA SER A 281 -25.86 -12.26 -4.90
C SER A 281 -26.10 -13.66 -4.33
N GLY A 282 -25.24 -14.63 -4.63
CA GLY A 282 -25.28 -15.95 -4.01
C GLY A 282 -25.19 -15.92 -2.48
N ILE A 283 -24.66 -14.84 -1.89
CA ILE A 283 -24.62 -14.64 -0.44
C ILE A 283 -26.03 -14.35 0.10
N SER A 284 -26.77 -13.44 -0.55
CA SER A 284 -28.14 -13.10 -0.15
C SER A 284 -29.12 -14.24 -0.44
N LYS A 285 -28.87 -15.04 -1.48
CA LYS A 285 -29.67 -16.20 -1.86
C LYS A 285 -29.39 -17.46 -1.02
N GLY A 286 -28.39 -17.41 -0.11
CA GLY A 286 -28.03 -18.55 0.74
C GLY A 286 -27.13 -19.61 0.07
N PHE A 287 -26.73 -19.42 -1.20
CA PHE A 287 -25.94 -20.40 -1.95
C PHE A 287 -24.47 -20.44 -1.54
N ILE A 288 -23.98 -19.38 -0.91
CA ILE A 288 -22.61 -19.26 -0.43
C ILE A 288 -22.50 -18.26 0.73
N THR A 289 -21.62 -18.52 1.67
CA THR A 289 -21.34 -17.61 2.79
C THR A 289 -20.18 -16.65 2.50
N TYR A 290 -20.12 -15.54 3.22
CA TYR A 290 -18.95 -14.65 3.19
C TYR A 290 -17.65 -15.39 3.45
N LYS A 291 -17.62 -16.30 4.42
CA LYS A 291 -16.42 -17.10 4.75
C LYS A 291 -15.95 -17.94 3.57
N GLN A 292 -16.89 -18.53 2.82
CA GLN A 292 -16.58 -19.29 1.61
C GLN A 292 -16.06 -18.38 0.48
N ILE A 293 -16.69 -17.22 0.22
CA ILE A 293 -16.19 -16.26 -0.77
C ILE A 293 -14.76 -15.83 -0.44
N HIS A 294 -14.44 -15.52 0.81
CA HIS A 294 -13.08 -15.19 1.21
C HIS A 294 -12.09 -16.34 0.97
N LYS A 295 -12.51 -17.60 1.23
CA LYS A 295 -11.69 -18.77 0.89
C LYS A 295 -11.44 -18.89 -0.62
N LEU A 296 -12.46 -18.62 -1.45
CA LEU A 296 -12.35 -18.62 -2.90
C LEU A 296 -11.39 -17.52 -3.39
N HIS A 297 -11.51 -16.30 -2.90
CA HIS A 297 -10.61 -15.19 -3.26
C HIS A 297 -9.15 -15.47 -2.85
N LYS A 298 -8.94 -16.06 -1.67
CA LYS A 298 -7.61 -16.51 -1.24
C LYS A 298 -7.03 -17.56 -2.20
N PHE A 299 -7.84 -18.51 -2.62
CA PHE A 299 -7.44 -19.56 -3.56
C PHE A 299 -7.14 -18.99 -4.96
N LEU A 300 -7.96 -18.03 -5.46
CA LEU A 300 -7.68 -17.30 -6.70
C LEU A 300 -6.29 -16.66 -6.65
N ASN A 301 -6.00 -15.94 -5.58
CA ASN A 301 -4.70 -15.29 -5.41
C ASN A 301 -3.55 -16.29 -5.31
N LEU A 302 -3.72 -17.41 -4.61
CA LEU A 302 -2.69 -18.47 -4.57
C LEU A 302 -2.39 -19.04 -5.96
N LYS A 303 -3.44 -19.31 -6.77
CA LYS A 303 -3.25 -19.78 -8.16
C LYS A 303 -2.57 -18.72 -9.03
N LEU A 304 -3.00 -17.45 -8.98
CA LEU A 304 -2.38 -16.35 -9.73
C LEU A 304 -0.91 -16.15 -9.32
N GLN A 305 -0.64 -16.20 -8.02
CA GLN A 305 0.73 -16.09 -7.49
C GLN A 305 1.62 -17.24 -7.97
N LYS A 306 1.11 -18.48 -7.95
CA LYS A 306 1.85 -19.66 -8.43
C LYS A 306 2.16 -19.56 -9.93
N LYS A 307 1.14 -19.22 -10.74
CA LYS A 307 1.26 -19.20 -12.21
C LYS A 307 1.99 -17.97 -12.76
N LEU A 308 1.67 -16.78 -12.23
CA LEU A 308 2.06 -15.49 -12.85
C LEU A 308 2.91 -14.60 -11.94
N LYS A 309 3.08 -14.97 -10.67
CA LYS A 309 3.73 -14.12 -9.64
C LYS A 309 3.02 -12.76 -9.48
N LEU A 310 1.70 -12.75 -9.63
CA LEU A 310 0.80 -11.61 -9.50
C LEU A 310 -0.35 -11.94 -8.55
N ASN A 311 -0.95 -10.91 -7.96
CA ASN A 311 -2.13 -11.03 -7.10
C ASN A 311 -3.14 -9.94 -7.44
N ILE A 312 -4.40 -10.21 -7.16
CA ILE A 312 -5.41 -9.18 -6.95
C ILE A 312 -5.15 -8.58 -5.58
N ASP A 313 -4.98 -7.27 -5.51
CA ASP A 313 -4.56 -6.58 -4.28
C ASP A 313 -5.71 -6.43 -3.29
N VAL A 314 -6.93 -6.26 -3.81
CA VAL A 314 -8.14 -6.13 -2.98
C VAL A 314 -9.39 -6.63 -3.69
N PHE A 315 -10.31 -7.18 -2.91
CA PHE A 315 -11.64 -7.57 -3.37
C PHE A 315 -12.70 -6.74 -2.65
N TYR A 316 -13.56 -6.09 -3.43
CA TYR A 316 -14.80 -5.49 -2.97
C TYR A 316 -15.98 -6.34 -3.43
N ILE A 317 -16.85 -6.66 -2.50
CA ILE A 317 -17.94 -7.60 -2.70
C ILE A 317 -19.26 -6.91 -2.38
N CYS A 318 -20.23 -6.96 -3.30
CA CYS A 318 -21.61 -6.66 -2.99
C CYS A 318 -22.37 -7.96 -2.75
N PRO A 319 -22.88 -8.23 -1.54
CA PRO A 319 -23.65 -9.43 -1.23
C PRO A 319 -25.15 -9.28 -1.52
N HIS A 320 -25.61 -8.07 -1.78
CA HIS A 320 -27.04 -7.73 -1.74
C HIS A 320 -27.77 -8.12 -3.02
N PHE A 321 -29.01 -8.58 -2.84
CA PHE A 321 -29.97 -8.84 -3.91
C PHE A 321 -31.38 -8.72 -3.34
N PRO A 322 -32.22 -7.77 -3.80
CA PRO A 322 -33.48 -7.43 -3.12
C PRO A 322 -34.59 -8.47 -3.28
N GLU A 323 -34.57 -9.23 -4.40
CA GLU A 323 -35.62 -10.22 -4.69
C GLU A 323 -35.62 -11.35 -3.67
N LYS A 324 -36.83 -11.74 -3.25
CA LYS A 324 -37.10 -12.79 -2.26
C LYS A 324 -37.47 -14.13 -2.95
N GLY A 325 -37.71 -15.20 -2.15
CA GLY A 325 -38.20 -16.48 -2.66
C GLY A 325 -37.12 -17.55 -2.87
N PHE A 326 -35.91 -17.36 -2.33
CA PHE A 326 -34.85 -18.37 -2.40
C PHE A 326 -34.78 -19.19 -1.11
N LYS A 327 -34.79 -20.53 -1.23
CA LYS A 327 -34.57 -21.44 -0.08
C LYS A 327 -33.21 -21.14 0.57
N GLY A 328 -33.22 -20.85 1.88
CA GLY A 328 -31.99 -20.52 2.62
C GLY A 328 -31.50 -19.09 2.48
N GLU A 329 -32.33 -18.15 1.98
CA GLU A 329 -31.99 -16.77 1.83
C GLU A 329 -31.60 -16.09 3.15
N VAL A 330 -30.68 -15.11 3.06
CA VAL A 330 -30.19 -14.35 4.22
C VAL A 330 -30.85 -12.99 4.26
N LYS A 331 -31.90 -12.83 5.09
CA LYS A 331 -32.76 -11.61 5.17
C LYS A 331 -32.01 -10.29 5.20
N LYS A 332 -30.92 -10.16 5.99
CA LYS A 332 -30.11 -8.94 6.11
C LYS A 332 -29.44 -8.46 4.81
N TYR A 333 -29.34 -9.30 3.80
CA TYR A 333 -28.78 -8.95 2.49
C TYR A 333 -29.83 -8.81 1.40
N LYS A 334 -31.11 -8.99 1.73
CA LYS A 334 -32.26 -8.84 0.84
C LYS A 334 -32.73 -7.37 0.79
N ILE A 335 -31.82 -6.50 0.37
CA ILE A 335 -32.05 -5.04 0.34
C ILE A 335 -31.59 -4.43 -0.98
N LYS A 336 -32.26 -3.34 -1.40
CA LYS A 336 -31.70 -2.41 -2.40
C LYS A 336 -30.49 -1.72 -1.77
N CYS A 337 -29.40 -1.58 -2.50
CA CYS A 337 -28.17 -1.01 -1.98
C CYS A 337 -27.45 -0.15 -3.01
N SER A 338 -26.57 0.72 -2.54
CA SER A 338 -25.71 1.57 -3.39
C SER A 338 -24.42 0.85 -3.85
N CYS A 339 -24.14 -0.39 -3.38
CA CYS A 339 -22.90 -1.09 -3.68
C CYS A 339 -22.97 -2.10 -4.83
N ARG A 340 -24.19 -2.57 -5.18
CA ARG A 340 -24.38 -3.48 -6.31
C ARG A 340 -24.21 -2.75 -7.63
N LYS A 341 -23.33 -3.21 -8.52
CA LYS A 341 -23.26 -2.71 -9.90
C LYS A 341 -24.63 -2.85 -10.58
N PRO A 342 -25.15 -1.83 -11.27
CA PRO A 342 -24.50 -0.64 -11.80
C PRO A 342 -24.34 0.55 -10.82
N GLN A 343 -24.54 0.37 -9.52
CA GLN A 343 -24.29 1.42 -8.54
C GLN A 343 -22.79 1.61 -8.29
N SER A 344 -22.37 2.86 -7.91
CA SER A 344 -20.96 3.24 -7.91
C SER A 344 -20.28 3.32 -6.55
N SER A 345 -20.97 2.94 -5.44
CA SER A 345 -20.38 3.20 -4.11
C SER A 345 -19.10 2.40 -3.84
N LEU A 346 -18.96 1.16 -4.37
CA LEU A 346 -17.71 0.41 -4.24
C LEU A 346 -16.56 1.02 -5.04
N PHE A 347 -16.84 1.62 -6.21
CA PHE A 347 -15.86 2.36 -7.00
C PHE A 347 -15.42 3.63 -6.26
N LYS A 348 -16.36 4.41 -5.72
CA LYS A 348 -16.06 5.58 -4.87
C LYS A 348 -15.23 5.19 -3.65
N LEU A 349 -15.58 4.06 -3.01
CA LEU A 349 -14.84 3.52 -1.87
C LEU A 349 -13.41 3.11 -2.25
N ALA A 350 -13.22 2.43 -3.38
CA ALA A 350 -11.92 2.06 -3.90
C ALA A 350 -11.07 3.31 -4.19
N ASN A 351 -11.64 4.30 -4.88
CA ASN A 351 -10.96 5.58 -5.15
C ASN A 351 -10.51 6.27 -3.86
N LYS A 352 -11.38 6.33 -2.86
CA LYS A 352 -11.10 6.95 -1.55
C LYS A 352 -10.01 6.19 -0.80
N ASN A 353 -10.11 4.86 -0.72
CA ASN A 353 -9.19 4.04 0.07
C ASN A 353 -7.78 3.97 -0.50
N TYR A 354 -7.67 4.01 -1.83
CA TYR A 354 -6.41 3.87 -2.55
C TYR A 354 -5.91 5.17 -3.18
N ASN A 355 -6.58 6.31 -2.91
CA ASN A 355 -6.18 7.63 -3.42
C ASN A 355 -5.88 7.60 -4.93
N LEU A 356 -6.79 7.00 -5.70
CA LEU A 356 -6.59 6.71 -7.12
C LEU A 356 -6.70 7.99 -7.97
N ASN A 357 -6.05 7.96 -9.13
CA ASN A 357 -6.22 8.94 -10.19
C ASN A 357 -7.12 8.37 -11.28
N THR A 358 -8.32 8.88 -11.44
CA THR A 358 -9.32 8.36 -12.38
C THR A 358 -8.84 8.30 -13.83
N ALA A 359 -7.94 9.22 -14.25
CA ALA A 359 -7.34 9.21 -15.57
C ALA A 359 -6.34 8.04 -15.81
N LYS A 360 -5.95 7.31 -14.75
CA LYS A 360 -5.03 6.17 -14.79
C LYS A 360 -5.66 4.89 -14.25
N ILE A 361 -6.98 4.83 -14.23
CA ILE A 361 -7.74 3.63 -13.92
C ILE A 361 -8.26 3.04 -15.22
N TYR A 362 -8.14 1.73 -15.34
CA TYR A 362 -8.79 0.91 -16.35
C TYR A 362 -9.86 0.06 -15.65
N ASN A 363 -11.12 0.24 -16.03
CA ASN A 363 -12.24 -0.54 -15.56
C ASN A 363 -12.57 -1.60 -16.61
N ILE A 364 -12.59 -2.87 -16.23
CA ILE A 364 -12.75 -4.01 -17.14
C ILE A 364 -13.85 -4.93 -16.61
N GLY A 365 -14.81 -5.25 -17.45
CA GLY A 365 -15.91 -6.15 -17.13
C GLY A 365 -16.55 -6.73 -18.37
N ASN A 366 -17.42 -7.71 -18.22
CA ASN A 366 -18.13 -8.38 -19.32
C ASN A 366 -19.61 -7.94 -19.47
N ASN A 367 -20.07 -7.05 -18.59
CA ASN A 367 -21.43 -6.54 -18.61
C ASN A 367 -21.46 -5.01 -18.62
N ILE A 368 -22.51 -4.44 -19.23
CA ILE A 368 -22.77 -2.98 -19.18
C ILE A 368 -22.86 -2.48 -17.73
N SER A 369 -23.43 -3.29 -16.84
CA SER A 369 -23.48 -2.99 -15.40
C SER A 369 -22.11 -2.78 -14.74
N ASP A 370 -21.02 -3.27 -15.34
CA ASP A 370 -19.66 -3.06 -14.89
C ASP A 370 -19.12 -1.70 -15.36
N MET A 371 -19.58 -1.21 -16.51
CA MET A 371 -19.10 0.04 -17.11
C MET A 371 -19.73 1.28 -16.46
N VAL A 372 -21.03 1.22 -16.19
CA VAL A 372 -21.80 2.36 -15.61
C VAL A 372 -21.15 2.94 -14.33
N PRO A 373 -20.70 2.16 -13.34
CA PRO A 373 -20.06 2.74 -12.15
C PRO A 373 -18.72 3.41 -12.46
N GLY A 374 -17.97 2.90 -13.44
CA GLY A 374 -16.74 3.53 -13.91
C GLY A 374 -17.01 4.93 -14.48
N ILE A 375 -17.99 5.04 -15.36
CA ILE A 375 -18.43 6.31 -15.96
C ILE A 375 -18.91 7.27 -14.87
N LYS A 376 -19.79 6.84 -13.96
CA LYS A 376 -20.31 7.65 -12.83
C LYS A 376 -19.22 8.12 -11.85
N THR A 377 -18.03 7.53 -11.91
CA THR A 377 -16.87 7.91 -11.07
C THR A 377 -15.76 8.60 -11.86
N ASN A 378 -16.05 9.06 -13.08
CA ASN A 378 -15.13 9.75 -13.98
C ASN A 378 -13.85 8.92 -14.32
N ILE A 379 -14.00 7.60 -14.41
CA ILE A 379 -12.94 6.74 -14.95
C ILE A 379 -12.99 6.86 -16.47
N LYS A 380 -11.87 7.27 -17.09
CA LYS A 380 -11.80 7.52 -18.53
C LYS A 380 -11.72 6.22 -19.35
N ASN A 381 -11.10 5.18 -18.82
CA ASN A 381 -10.88 3.95 -19.56
C ASN A 381 -11.82 2.85 -19.04
N ASN A 382 -12.95 2.67 -19.70
CA ASN A 382 -13.90 1.60 -19.43
C ASN A 382 -13.87 0.60 -20.61
N ILE A 383 -13.59 -0.66 -20.33
CA ILE A 383 -13.36 -1.72 -21.31
C ILE A 383 -14.39 -2.83 -21.09
N LEU A 384 -15.33 -2.95 -22.04
CA LEU A 384 -16.29 -4.04 -22.08
C LEU A 384 -15.69 -5.21 -22.86
N VAL A 385 -15.53 -6.35 -22.18
CA VAL A 385 -15.03 -7.58 -22.80
C VAL A 385 -16.21 -8.36 -23.37
N ASN A 386 -16.39 -8.33 -24.69
CA ASN A 386 -17.40 -9.13 -25.39
C ASN A 386 -16.78 -10.43 -25.90
N ARG A 387 -17.30 -11.58 -25.45
CA ARG A 387 -16.81 -12.92 -25.84
C ARG A 387 -17.71 -13.64 -26.83
N THR A 388 -18.81 -13.07 -27.21
CA THR A 388 -19.70 -13.64 -28.25
C THR A 388 -19.14 -13.42 -29.65
N LEU A 389 -18.25 -12.43 -29.82
CA LEU A 389 -17.53 -12.20 -31.07
C LEU A 389 -16.24 -13.03 -31.07
N LYS A 390 -16.09 -13.91 -32.09
CA LYS A 390 -14.90 -14.78 -32.25
C LYS A 390 -13.57 -14.00 -32.36
N ASN A 391 -13.61 -12.74 -32.71
CA ASN A 391 -12.47 -11.81 -32.71
C ASN A 391 -12.71 -10.77 -31.60
N ASN A 392 -11.90 -10.80 -30.53
CA ASN A 392 -11.96 -9.89 -29.40
C ASN A 392 -11.84 -8.42 -29.85
N ILE A 393 -12.93 -7.76 -30.14
CA ILE A 393 -12.97 -6.31 -30.34
C ILE A 393 -13.08 -5.68 -28.95
N ILE A 394 -12.01 -4.99 -28.54
CA ILE A 394 -12.00 -4.13 -27.37
C ILE A 394 -12.61 -2.80 -27.82
N ILE A 395 -13.81 -2.50 -27.37
CA ILE A 395 -14.48 -1.20 -27.59
C ILE A 395 -14.22 -0.29 -26.40
#